data_ff12018e54d5724338fe6b6137d8f891
#
_entry.id   ff12018e54d5724338fe6b6137d8f891
#
_cell.length_a   1.000
_cell.length_b   1.000
_cell.length_c   1.000
_cell.angle_alpha   90.00
_cell.angle_beta   90.00
_cell.angle_gamma   90.00
#
_symmetry.space_group_name_H-M   'P 1'
#
loop_
_entity.id
_entity.type
_entity.pdbx_description
1 polymer ?
#
loop_
_entity_poly.entity_id
_entity_poly.type
_entity_poly.pdbx_seq_one_letter_code
_entity_poly.pdbx_strand_id
1 'polypeptide(L)'
;PSVIIASSTSGLLISDIVKNCNTKDRAIVGHPFNPPYLLPLVEVVASEYTNKLCVDQAVSFYKAVGKVPIVLKKEIPGFIATRLQEALWREALHMVANDEATPEQIDLALINGPAPRMAYQGQCMAFHVACGEGGMATNLDQFGPALQLPWTRLKAPELTQELRNKMVNGCKDMSKGKHFLEMAKDRDNAIAAILSAIKNNHPNN
;
A
#
# COMPACT_ATOMS: atom_id res chain seq x y z
N PRO A 1 -12.65 30.50 8.56
CA PRO A 1 -11.40 30.21 9.28
C PRO A 1 -11.26 28.74 9.71
N SER A 2 -12.38 27.97 9.84
CA SER A 2 -12.41 26.57 10.31
C SER A 2 -12.42 25.50 9.20
N VAL A 3 -12.45 25.90 7.94
CA VAL A 3 -12.55 24.97 6.81
C VAL A 3 -11.18 24.31 6.54
N ILE A 4 -11.15 22.98 6.39
CA ILE A 4 -9.98 22.22 5.99
C ILE A 4 -9.74 22.44 4.50
N ILE A 5 -8.48 22.62 4.13
CA ILE A 5 -8.03 22.71 2.74
C ILE A 5 -7.31 21.39 2.43
N ALA A 6 -7.95 20.54 1.61
CA ALA A 6 -7.40 19.25 1.22
C ALA A 6 -6.97 19.29 -0.25
N SER A 7 -5.69 19.09 -0.50
CA SER A 7 -5.16 18.88 -1.85
C SER A 7 -5.32 17.41 -2.26
N SER A 8 -5.76 17.16 -3.49
CA SER A 8 -5.84 15.80 -4.06
C SER A 8 -4.60 15.41 -4.87
N THR A 9 -3.48 16.10 -4.67
CA THR A 9 -2.21 15.77 -5.35
C THR A 9 -1.80 14.32 -5.09
N SER A 10 -1.19 13.68 -6.08
CA SER A 10 -0.75 12.27 -6.00
C SER A 10 0.68 12.09 -5.49
N GLY A 11 1.38 13.17 -5.09
CA GLY A 11 2.77 13.00 -4.65
C GLY A 11 3.51 14.26 -4.22
N LEU A 12 2.91 15.45 -4.41
CA LEU A 12 3.52 16.70 -3.97
C LEU A 12 3.36 16.86 -2.46
N LEU A 13 4.41 17.37 -1.81
CA LEU A 13 4.39 17.61 -0.37
C LEU A 13 3.46 18.79 -0.04
N ILE A 14 2.61 18.61 0.97
CA ILE A 14 1.73 19.70 1.40
C ILE A 14 2.51 20.87 1.99
N SER A 15 3.64 20.60 2.65
CA SER A 15 4.57 21.61 3.14
C SER A 15 5.05 22.54 2.02
N ASP A 16 5.36 22.00 0.83
CA ASP A 16 5.77 22.78 -0.35
C ASP A 16 4.60 23.57 -0.94
N ILE A 17 3.41 22.96 -1.00
CA ILE A 17 2.20 23.61 -1.54
C ILE A 17 1.85 24.83 -0.72
N VAL A 18 1.95 24.75 0.61
CA VAL A 18 1.52 25.82 1.51
C VAL A 18 2.66 26.71 2.00
N LYS A 19 3.87 26.55 1.48
CA LYS A 19 5.06 27.28 2.00
C LYS A 19 4.87 28.78 2.11
N ASN A 20 4.15 29.38 1.18
CA ASN A 20 3.89 30.82 1.11
C ASN A 20 2.50 31.21 1.65
N CYS A 21 1.74 30.28 2.25
CA CYS A 21 0.44 30.58 2.84
C CYS A 21 0.60 31.11 4.27
N ASN A 22 -0.27 32.05 4.65
CA ASN A 22 -0.30 32.58 6.01
C ASN A 22 -0.92 31.59 7.02
N THR A 23 -1.83 30.71 6.56
CA THR A 23 -2.55 29.72 7.37
C THR A 23 -2.24 28.33 6.83
N LYS A 24 -1.28 27.64 7.47
CA LYS A 24 -0.80 26.31 7.06
C LYS A 24 -1.41 25.18 7.87
N ASP A 25 -1.91 25.52 9.06
CA ASP A 25 -2.39 24.59 10.09
C ASP A 25 -3.65 23.80 9.69
N ARG A 26 -4.38 24.29 8.67
CA ARG A 26 -5.60 23.68 8.14
C ARG A 26 -5.43 22.96 6.81
N ALA A 27 -4.21 22.86 6.33
CA ALA A 27 -3.91 22.25 5.04
C ALA A 27 -3.43 20.80 5.22
N ILE A 28 -3.99 19.92 4.40
CA ILE A 28 -3.62 18.50 4.30
C ILE A 28 -3.56 18.07 2.84
N VAL A 29 -2.96 16.93 2.58
CA VAL A 29 -3.31 16.13 1.42
C VAL A 29 -4.42 15.16 1.82
N GLY A 30 -5.44 15.04 0.99
CA GLY A 30 -6.43 13.98 1.02
C GLY A 30 -6.42 13.31 -0.35
N HIS A 31 -5.49 12.38 -0.56
CA HIS A 31 -5.24 11.73 -1.86
C HIS A 31 -6.18 10.55 -2.07
N PRO A 32 -7.23 10.67 -2.92
CA PRO A 32 -8.07 9.55 -3.28
C PRO A 32 -7.38 8.70 -4.35
N PHE A 33 -7.65 7.40 -4.34
CA PHE A 33 -7.14 6.51 -5.38
C PHE A 33 -8.13 6.36 -6.54
N ASN A 34 -7.62 6.32 -7.77
CA ASN A 34 -8.43 6.29 -8.98
C ASN A 34 -8.87 4.85 -9.34
N PRO A 35 -10.14 4.59 -9.67
CA PRO A 35 -11.26 5.53 -9.73
C PRO A 35 -11.87 5.81 -8.33
N PRO A 36 -11.98 7.10 -7.92
CA PRO A 36 -12.35 7.45 -6.55
C PRO A 36 -13.80 7.09 -6.16
N TYR A 37 -14.67 6.84 -7.12
CA TYR A 37 -16.04 6.40 -6.87
C TYR A 37 -16.16 4.90 -6.57
N LEU A 38 -15.13 4.08 -6.89
CA LEU A 38 -15.05 2.65 -6.58
C LEU A 38 -14.06 2.37 -5.47
N LEU A 39 -12.84 2.93 -5.56
CA LEU A 39 -11.79 2.64 -4.60
C LEU A 39 -11.98 3.46 -3.31
N PRO A 40 -11.98 2.80 -2.15
CA PRO A 40 -12.27 3.48 -0.89
C PRO A 40 -11.05 4.21 -0.31
N LEU A 41 -9.84 3.94 -0.74
CA LEU A 41 -8.62 4.51 -0.16
C LEU A 41 -8.58 6.03 -0.26
N VAL A 42 -8.24 6.69 0.86
CA VAL A 42 -7.78 8.07 0.89
C VAL A 42 -6.54 8.16 1.79
N GLU A 43 -5.44 8.63 1.22
CA GLU A 43 -4.22 8.91 1.98
C GLU A 43 -4.29 10.31 2.57
N VAL A 44 -4.31 10.41 3.90
CA VAL A 44 -4.30 11.67 4.63
C VAL A 44 -2.87 11.99 5.04
N VAL A 45 -2.33 13.08 4.50
CA VAL A 45 -0.95 13.49 4.74
C VAL A 45 -0.92 14.88 5.34
N ALA A 46 -0.32 14.98 6.51
CA ALA A 46 -0.09 16.22 7.23
C ALA A 46 1.37 16.68 7.04
N SER A 47 1.59 17.99 7.03
CA SER A 47 2.91 18.58 7.20
C SER A 47 3.21 18.84 8.68
N GLU A 48 4.42 19.29 8.97
CA GLU A 48 4.83 19.77 10.29
C GLU A 48 3.97 20.96 10.81
N TYR A 49 3.34 21.69 9.88
CA TYR A 49 2.48 22.85 10.19
C TYR A 49 1.03 22.45 10.48
N THR A 50 0.61 21.26 10.06
CA THR A 50 -0.80 20.85 10.11
C THR A 50 -1.24 20.56 11.54
N ASN A 51 -2.35 21.19 11.97
CA ASN A 51 -2.92 20.93 13.28
C ASN A 51 -3.50 19.51 13.35
N LYS A 52 -3.23 18.82 14.46
CA LYS A 52 -3.77 17.47 14.71
C LYS A 52 -5.29 17.41 14.59
N LEU A 53 -6.01 18.42 15.08
CA LEU A 53 -7.47 18.48 14.97
C LEU A 53 -7.93 18.49 13.51
N CYS A 54 -7.19 19.15 12.61
CA CYS A 54 -7.47 19.15 11.18
C CYS A 54 -7.40 17.72 10.60
N VAL A 55 -6.36 16.97 10.99
CA VAL A 55 -6.21 15.57 10.58
C VAL A 55 -7.36 14.70 11.08
N ASP A 56 -7.70 14.82 12.38
CA ASP A 56 -8.76 14.03 13.01
C ASP A 56 -10.14 14.31 12.37
N GLN A 57 -10.42 15.57 12.05
CA GLN A 57 -11.65 15.99 11.36
C GLN A 57 -11.69 15.47 9.91
N ALA A 58 -10.57 15.53 9.19
CA ALA A 58 -10.48 14.99 7.83
C ALA A 58 -10.72 13.46 7.81
N VAL A 59 -10.09 12.73 8.73
CA VAL A 59 -10.31 11.29 8.88
C VAL A 59 -11.78 10.98 9.17
N SER A 60 -12.40 11.74 10.08
CA SER A 60 -13.82 11.58 10.43
C SER A 60 -14.72 11.83 9.22
N PHE A 61 -14.44 12.89 8.46
CA PHE A 61 -15.16 13.23 7.23
C PHE A 61 -15.06 12.11 6.19
N TYR A 62 -13.83 11.65 5.88
CA TYR A 62 -13.65 10.59 4.89
C TYR A 62 -14.34 9.30 5.29
N LYS A 63 -14.29 8.92 6.56
CA LYS A 63 -15.05 7.75 7.08
C LYS A 63 -16.55 7.94 6.91
N ALA A 64 -17.09 9.12 7.21
CA ALA A 64 -18.52 9.41 7.11
C ALA A 64 -19.05 9.30 5.66
N VAL A 65 -18.20 9.57 4.66
CA VAL A 65 -18.55 9.39 3.24
C VAL A 65 -18.14 8.03 2.67
N GLY A 66 -17.90 7.03 3.54
CA GLY A 66 -17.64 5.64 3.14
C GLY A 66 -16.23 5.37 2.62
N LYS A 67 -15.27 6.25 2.88
CA LYS A 67 -13.86 6.03 2.53
C LYS A 67 -13.10 5.33 3.64
N VAL A 68 -11.95 4.77 3.27
CA VAL A 68 -10.96 4.17 4.16
C VAL A 68 -9.74 5.10 4.22
N PRO A 69 -9.72 6.08 5.13
CA PRO A 69 -8.57 6.96 5.26
C PRO A 69 -7.42 6.27 5.99
N ILE A 70 -6.21 6.41 5.44
CA ILE A 70 -4.96 6.07 6.13
C ILE A 70 -4.18 7.36 6.39
N VAL A 71 -3.71 7.54 7.62
CA VAL A 71 -2.90 8.71 7.99
C VAL A 71 -1.43 8.33 7.91
N LEU A 72 -0.67 9.05 7.09
CA LEU A 72 0.76 8.82 7.00
C LEU A 72 1.47 9.35 8.26
N LYS A 73 2.45 8.59 8.75
CA LYS A 73 3.26 8.98 9.91
C LYS A 73 4.20 10.15 9.62
N LYS A 74 4.58 10.31 8.35
CA LYS A 74 5.45 11.39 7.85
C LYS A 74 5.00 11.79 6.46
N GLU A 75 5.19 13.04 6.13
CA GLU A 75 5.10 13.53 4.78
C GLU A 75 6.25 12.94 3.95
N ILE A 76 5.91 12.25 2.87
CA ILE A 76 6.87 11.65 1.94
C ILE A 76 6.41 11.87 0.50
N PRO A 77 7.31 12.14 -0.45
CA PRO A 77 6.94 12.26 -1.86
C PRO A 77 6.30 10.98 -2.39
N GLY A 78 5.19 11.09 -3.13
CA GLY A 78 4.47 9.93 -3.71
C GLY A 78 3.72 9.09 -2.70
N PHE A 79 3.68 9.46 -1.43
CA PHE A 79 2.91 8.82 -0.35
C PHE A 79 3.18 7.30 -0.26
N ILE A 80 2.20 6.48 0.13
CA ILE A 80 2.39 5.02 0.25
C ILE A 80 1.95 4.30 -1.03
N ALA A 81 0.69 4.50 -1.44
CA ALA A 81 0.10 3.70 -2.52
C ALA A 81 0.74 4.02 -3.88
N THR A 82 0.98 5.30 -4.17
CA THR A 82 1.69 5.71 -5.40
C THR A 82 3.10 5.15 -5.44
N ARG A 83 3.83 5.18 -4.31
CA ARG A 83 5.20 4.60 -4.26
C ARG A 83 5.23 3.11 -4.56
N LEU A 84 4.26 2.36 -4.01
CA LEU A 84 4.15 0.92 -4.26
C LEU A 84 3.79 0.63 -5.73
N GLN A 85 2.87 1.41 -6.29
CA GLN A 85 2.52 1.32 -7.71
C GLN A 85 3.70 1.67 -8.61
N GLU A 86 4.45 2.73 -8.29
CA GLU A 86 5.64 3.13 -9.03
C GLU A 86 6.76 2.09 -9.00
N ALA A 87 6.90 1.35 -7.91
CA ALA A 87 7.87 0.27 -7.83
C ALA A 87 7.56 -0.84 -8.86
N LEU A 88 6.28 -1.24 -8.97
CA LEU A 88 5.82 -2.20 -9.97
C LEU A 88 5.98 -1.65 -11.38
N TRP A 89 5.61 -0.39 -11.61
CA TRP A 89 5.69 0.25 -12.91
C TRP A 89 7.12 0.37 -13.42
N ARG A 90 8.06 0.79 -12.56
CA ARG A 90 9.48 0.88 -12.94
C ARG A 90 10.06 -0.45 -13.35
N GLU A 91 9.75 -1.52 -12.61
CA GLU A 91 10.21 -2.87 -12.96
C GLU A 91 9.59 -3.33 -14.29
N ALA A 92 8.30 -3.08 -14.51
CA ALA A 92 7.64 -3.38 -15.78
C ALA A 92 8.31 -2.66 -16.96
N LEU A 93 8.61 -1.37 -16.82
CA LEU A 93 9.33 -0.61 -17.86
C LEU A 93 10.72 -1.18 -18.15
N HIS A 94 11.45 -1.62 -17.14
CA HIS A 94 12.76 -2.26 -17.33
C HIS A 94 12.64 -3.56 -18.10
N MET A 95 11.67 -4.41 -17.75
CA MET A 95 11.45 -5.69 -18.44
C MET A 95 11.11 -5.47 -19.92
N VAL A 96 10.27 -4.49 -20.23
CA VAL A 96 9.93 -4.17 -21.63
C VAL A 96 11.11 -3.54 -22.36
N ALA A 97 11.84 -2.62 -21.73
CA ALA A 97 12.98 -1.94 -22.35
C ALA A 97 14.14 -2.89 -22.68
N ASN A 98 14.26 -4.00 -21.95
CA ASN A 98 15.30 -5.01 -22.14
C ASN A 98 14.83 -6.23 -22.94
N ASP A 99 13.63 -6.19 -23.52
CA ASP A 99 13.01 -7.32 -24.24
C ASP A 99 12.87 -8.61 -23.40
N GLU A 100 12.74 -8.46 -22.07
CA GLU A 100 12.62 -9.58 -21.12
C GLU A 100 11.17 -10.10 -21.03
N ALA A 101 10.18 -9.21 -21.21
CA ALA A 101 8.76 -9.54 -21.22
C ALA A 101 7.93 -8.53 -22.02
N THR A 102 6.82 -8.99 -22.57
CA THR A 102 5.84 -8.10 -23.19
C THR A 102 4.90 -7.48 -22.12
N PRO A 103 4.26 -6.33 -22.39
CA PRO A 103 3.25 -5.77 -21.47
C PRO A 103 2.14 -6.78 -21.12
N GLU A 104 1.70 -7.60 -22.07
CA GLU A 104 0.70 -8.66 -21.84
C GLU A 104 1.20 -9.71 -20.85
N GLN A 105 2.43 -10.19 -21.00
CA GLN A 105 3.02 -11.18 -20.08
C GLN A 105 3.15 -10.62 -18.67
N ILE A 106 3.52 -9.35 -18.52
CA ILE A 106 3.63 -8.66 -17.24
C ILE A 106 2.25 -8.58 -16.56
N ASP A 107 1.21 -8.14 -17.31
CA ASP A 107 -0.14 -8.04 -16.77
C ASP A 107 -0.70 -9.41 -16.39
N LEU A 108 -0.54 -10.42 -17.25
CA LEU A 108 -0.97 -11.80 -16.97
C LEU A 108 -0.27 -12.36 -15.70
N ALA A 109 1.02 -12.10 -15.53
CA ALA A 109 1.74 -12.52 -14.34
C ALA A 109 1.21 -11.85 -13.06
N LEU A 110 0.88 -10.56 -13.13
CA LEU A 110 0.34 -9.82 -11.98
C LEU A 110 -1.08 -10.27 -11.63
N ILE A 111 -2.00 -10.30 -12.61
CA ILE A 111 -3.43 -10.58 -12.36
C ILE A 111 -3.70 -12.04 -11.99
N ASN A 112 -2.87 -12.99 -12.44
CA ASN A 112 -3.01 -14.41 -12.11
C ASN A 112 -2.07 -14.86 -10.96
N GLY A 113 -1.12 -14.02 -10.56
CA GLY A 113 -0.15 -14.29 -9.51
C GLY A 113 -0.47 -13.53 -8.21
N PRO A 114 0.21 -12.41 -7.93
CA PRO A 114 0.11 -11.75 -6.63
C PRO A 114 -1.18 -10.94 -6.43
N ALA A 115 -1.78 -10.36 -7.49
CA ALA A 115 -2.87 -9.42 -7.37
C ALA A 115 -4.12 -9.97 -6.68
N PRO A 116 -4.61 -11.20 -6.96
CA PRO A 116 -5.81 -11.72 -6.29
C PRO A 116 -5.68 -11.79 -4.78
N ARG A 117 -4.51 -12.19 -4.27
CA ARG A 117 -4.28 -12.23 -2.81
C ARG A 117 -4.06 -10.84 -2.22
N MET A 118 -3.48 -9.91 -2.98
CA MET A 118 -3.28 -8.52 -2.55
C MET A 118 -4.58 -7.76 -2.36
N ALA A 119 -5.65 -8.13 -3.04
CA ALA A 119 -6.97 -7.55 -2.85
C ALA A 119 -7.55 -7.80 -1.45
N TYR A 120 -7.14 -8.89 -0.79
CA TYR A 120 -7.55 -9.23 0.57
C TYR A 120 -6.46 -8.94 1.61
N GLN A 121 -5.24 -9.32 1.33
CA GLN A 121 -4.08 -9.12 2.20
C GLN A 121 -3.04 -8.29 1.45
N GLY A 122 -2.62 -7.17 1.98
CA GLY A 122 -1.48 -6.43 1.44
C GLY A 122 -0.19 -7.27 1.52
N GLN A 123 0.86 -6.81 0.86
CA GLN A 123 2.13 -7.54 0.72
C GLN A 123 2.72 -8.02 2.05
N CYS A 124 2.66 -7.19 3.11
CA CYS A 124 3.19 -7.55 4.42
C CYS A 124 2.47 -8.76 5.03
N MET A 125 1.14 -8.75 5.00
CA MET A 125 0.36 -9.87 5.55
C MET A 125 0.46 -11.12 4.67
N ALA A 126 0.53 -10.98 3.35
CA ALA A 126 0.72 -12.11 2.47
C ALA A 126 2.02 -12.87 2.80
N PHE A 127 3.11 -12.17 3.06
CA PHE A 127 4.39 -12.78 3.43
C PHE A 127 4.39 -13.32 4.86
N HIS A 128 3.73 -12.62 5.79
CA HIS A 128 3.55 -13.11 7.15
C HIS A 128 2.84 -14.46 7.18
N VAL A 129 1.72 -14.58 6.49
CA VAL A 129 0.89 -15.81 6.45
C VAL A 129 1.60 -16.94 5.69
N ALA A 130 2.36 -16.62 4.64
CA ALA A 130 3.07 -17.62 3.83
C ALA A 130 4.11 -18.43 4.62
N CYS A 131 4.62 -17.89 5.72
CA CYS A 131 5.64 -18.55 6.56
C CYS A 131 5.05 -19.27 7.79
N GLY A 132 3.75 -19.50 7.84
CA GLY A 132 3.09 -20.27 8.89
C GLY A 132 3.28 -19.66 10.28
N GLU A 133 3.53 -20.49 11.28
CA GLU A 133 3.69 -20.05 12.69
C GLU A 133 4.87 -19.10 12.91
N GLY A 134 5.93 -19.23 12.12
CA GLY A 134 7.09 -18.33 12.19
C GLY A 134 6.84 -16.93 11.65
N GLY A 135 5.79 -16.77 10.82
CA GLY A 135 5.31 -15.49 10.34
C GLY A 135 6.39 -14.63 9.68
N MET A 136 6.34 -13.32 9.90
CA MET A 136 7.27 -12.35 9.30
C MET A 136 8.71 -12.55 9.80
N ALA A 137 8.93 -13.06 11.00
CA ALA A 137 10.29 -13.35 11.47
C ALA A 137 10.96 -14.40 10.58
N THR A 138 10.28 -15.51 10.34
CA THR A 138 10.75 -16.57 9.43
C THR A 138 10.91 -16.07 7.99
N ASN A 139 9.97 -15.24 7.51
CA ASN A 139 10.11 -14.64 6.17
C ASN A 139 11.41 -13.84 6.02
N LEU A 140 11.71 -12.98 6.97
CA LEU A 140 12.92 -12.14 6.93
C LEU A 140 14.20 -12.96 7.08
N ASP A 141 14.17 -14.07 7.84
CA ASP A 141 15.33 -14.97 7.99
C ASP A 141 15.61 -15.78 6.73
N GLN A 142 14.56 -16.37 6.14
CA GLN A 142 14.70 -17.25 4.97
C GLN A 142 14.91 -16.49 3.67
N PHE A 143 14.16 -15.42 3.45
CA PHE A 143 14.16 -14.67 2.19
C PHE A 143 14.94 -13.35 2.25
N GLY A 144 15.33 -12.91 3.44
CA GLY A 144 16.16 -11.71 3.61
C GLY A 144 17.43 -11.73 2.77
N PRO A 145 18.22 -12.83 2.74
CA PRO A 145 19.39 -12.94 1.89
C PRO A 145 19.10 -12.74 0.40
N ALA A 146 17.94 -13.18 -0.07
CA ALA A 146 17.53 -13.04 -1.47
C ALA A 146 17.25 -11.57 -1.88
N LEU A 147 17.03 -10.67 -0.94
CA LEU A 147 16.87 -9.23 -1.22
C LEU A 147 18.15 -8.60 -1.83
N GLN A 148 19.29 -9.25 -1.68
CA GLN A 148 20.55 -8.79 -2.28
C GLN A 148 20.76 -9.34 -3.70
N LEU A 149 19.91 -10.26 -4.15
CA LEU A 149 19.97 -10.79 -5.51
C LEU A 149 19.38 -9.79 -6.52
N PRO A 150 19.85 -9.78 -7.76
CA PRO A 150 19.42 -8.84 -8.79
C PRO A 150 18.05 -9.22 -9.40
N TRP A 151 17.06 -9.51 -8.56
CA TRP A 151 15.72 -9.88 -9.00
C TRP A 151 14.84 -8.68 -9.35
N THR A 152 15.23 -7.48 -8.91
CA THR A 152 14.62 -6.21 -9.30
C THR A 152 15.69 -5.15 -9.48
N ARG A 153 15.35 -4.04 -10.15
CA ARG A 153 16.24 -2.87 -10.31
C ARG A 153 16.13 -1.87 -9.15
N LEU A 154 15.32 -2.18 -8.16
CA LEU A 154 15.24 -1.40 -6.93
C LEU A 154 16.34 -1.84 -5.96
N LYS A 155 17.08 -0.87 -5.43
CA LYS A 155 18.06 -1.17 -4.37
C LYS A 155 17.33 -1.59 -3.09
N ALA A 156 17.62 -2.80 -2.59
CA ALA A 156 17.06 -3.28 -1.34
C ALA A 156 17.59 -2.46 -0.14
N PRO A 157 16.75 -2.20 0.89
CA PRO A 157 17.22 -1.64 2.14
C PRO A 157 18.05 -2.65 2.93
N GLU A 158 18.93 -2.17 3.80
CA GLU A 158 19.59 -3.03 4.79
C GLU A 158 18.56 -3.55 5.81
N LEU A 159 18.56 -4.86 6.08
CA LEU A 159 17.70 -5.50 7.08
C LEU A 159 18.27 -5.29 8.50
N THR A 160 18.22 -4.06 8.98
CA THR A 160 18.63 -3.74 10.36
C THR A 160 17.70 -4.40 11.37
N GLN A 161 18.18 -4.58 12.60
CA GLN A 161 17.34 -5.11 13.70
C GLN A 161 16.11 -4.22 13.94
N GLU A 162 16.23 -2.92 13.76
CA GLU A 162 15.12 -1.99 13.86
C GLU A 162 14.06 -2.24 12.78
N LEU A 163 14.47 -2.38 11.51
CA LEU A 163 13.56 -2.68 10.40
C LEU A 163 12.85 -4.02 10.63
N ARG A 164 13.61 -5.05 11.03
CA ARG A 164 13.06 -6.37 11.37
C ARG A 164 11.99 -6.27 12.46
N ASN A 165 12.27 -5.60 13.55
CA ASN A 165 11.32 -5.43 14.65
C ASN A 165 10.05 -4.69 14.19
N LYS A 166 10.17 -3.64 13.39
CA LYS A 166 9.02 -2.91 12.83
C LYS A 166 8.14 -3.80 11.97
N MET A 167 8.74 -4.64 11.09
CA MET A 167 7.98 -5.56 10.23
C MET A 167 7.28 -6.65 11.05
N VAL A 168 7.99 -7.33 11.94
CA VAL A 168 7.44 -8.42 12.77
C VAL A 168 6.30 -7.91 13.66
N ASN A 169 6.52 -6.83 14.40
CA ASN A 169 5.51 -6.28 15.30
C ASN A 169 4.29 -5.76 14.52
N GLY A 170 4.51 -5.03 13.43
CA GLY A 170 3.41 -4.53 12.60
C GLY A 170 2.55 -5.64 12.02
N CYS A 171 3.14 -6.73 11.53
CA CYS A 171 2.38 -7.88 11.03
C CYS A 171 1.65 -8.63 12.15
N LYS A 172 2.27 -8.76 13.33
CA LYS A 172 1.63 -9.34 14.52
C LYS A 172 0.41 -8.51 14.96
N ASP A 173 0.52 -7.20 15.00
CA ASP A 173 -0.60 -6.31 15.34
C ASP A 173 -1.73 -6.42 14.30
N MET A 174 -1.40 -6.48 13.00
CA MET A 174 -2.37 -6.68 11.91
C MET A 174 -3.11 -8.01 12.00
N SER A 175 -2.46 -9.06 12.52
CA SER A 175 -3.10 -10.39 12.69
C SER A 175 -4.22 -10.39 13.73
N LYS A 176 -4.25 -9.40 14.64
CA LYS A 176 -5.24 -9.26 15.73
C LYS A 176 -5.39 -10.54 16.57
N GLY A 177 -4.29 -11.27 16.75
CA GLY A 177 -4.26 -12.52 17.50
C GLY A 177 -4.84 -13.73 16.76
N LYS A 178 -5.23 -13.60 15.50
CA LYS A 178 -5.66 -14.75 14.68
C LYS A 178 -4.48 -15.67 14.41
N HIS A 179 -4.77 -16.99 14.47
CA HIS A 179 -3.81 -18.01 14.08
C HIS A 179 -3.59 -17.98 12.56
N PHE A 180 -2.40 -18.33 12.09
CA PHE A 180 -2.06 -18.25 10.66
C PHE A 180 -2.98 -19.12 9.78
N LEU A 181 -3.44 -20.28 10.25
CA LEU A 181 -4.38 -21.15 9.53
C LEU A 181 -5.74 -20.47 9.32
N GLU A 182 -6.21 -19.71 10.29
CA GLU A 182 -7.45 -18.96 10.17
C GLU A 182 -7.31 -17.84 9.13
N MET A 183 -6.21 -17.07 9.21
CA MET A 183 -5.91 -16.01 8.23
C MET A 183 -5.74 -16.58 6.82
N ALA A 184 -5.10 -17.75 6.68
CA ALA A 184 -4.94 -18.42 5.40
C ALA A 184 -6.30 -18.84 4.82
N LYS A 185 -7.19 -19.43 5.64
CA LYS A 185 -8.54 -19.81 5.22
C LYS A 185 -9.37 -18.60 4.79
N ASP A 186 -9.33 -17.51 5.57
CA ASP A 186 -10.03 -16.27 5.22
C ASP A 186 -9.54 -15.70 3.88
N ARG A 187 -8.21 -15.68 3.68
CA ARG A 187 -7.59 -15.29 2.41
C ARG A 187 -8.07 -16.17 1.26
N ASP A 188 -8.06 -17.48 1.41
CA ASP A 188 -8.40 -18.42 0.35
C ASP A 188 -9.87 -18.26 -0.07
N ASN A 189 -10.77 -18.05 0.88
CA ASN A 189 -12.19 -17.74 0.61
C ASN A 189 -12.35 -16.42 -0.15
N ALA A 190 -11.63 -15.37 0.26
CA ALA A 190 -11.68 -14.07 -0.42
C ALA A 190 -11.10 -14.14 -1.83
N ILE A 191 -9.99 -14.86 -2.03
CA ILE A 191 -9.41 -15.07 -3.37
C ILE A 191 -10.39 -15.82 -4.28
N ALA A 192 -11.06 -16.87 -3.78
CA ALA A 192 -12.05 -17.59 -4.56
C ALA A 192 -13.21 -16.69 -5.01
N ALA A 193 -13.69 -15.81 -4.12
CA ALA A 193 -14.72 -14.83 -4.45
C ALA A 193 -14.25 -13.80 -5.50
N ILE A 194 -13.03 -13.28 -5.38
CA ILE A 194 -12.42 -12.35 -6.33
C ILE A 194 -12.26 -13.01 -7.71
N LEU A 195 -11.73 -14.23 -7.76
CA LEU A 195 -11.53 -14.96 -9.02
C LEU A 195 -12.88 -15.28 -9.68
N SER A 196 -13.89 -15.63 -8.90
CA SER A 196 -15.25 -15.81 -9.41
C SER A 196 -15.82 -14.52 -10.01
N ALA A 197 -15.62 -13.39 -9.34
CA ALA A 197 -16.05 -12.09 -9.84
C ALA A 197 -15.31 -11.70 -11.14
N ILE A 198 -14.01 -11.95 -11.20
CA ILE A 198 -13.19 -11.71 -12.40
C ILE A 198 -13.71 -12.57 -13.56
N LYS A 199 -13.88 -13.88 -13.35
CA LYS A 199 -14.36 -14.80 -14.36
C LYS A 199 -15.75 -14.43 -14.92
N ASN A 200 -16.65 -13.99 -14.04
CA ASN A 200 -18.02 -13.61 -14.43
C ASN A 200 -18.06 -12.31 -15.26
N ASN A 201 -17.05 -11.44 -15.12
CA ASN A 201 -16.97 -10.17 -15.83
C ASN A 201 -16.00 -10.20 -17.04
N HIS A 202 -15.19 -11.25 -17.17
CA HIS A 202 -14.27 -11.49 -18.29
C HIS A 202 -14.44 -12.92 -18.81
N PRO A 203 -15.57 -13.26 -19.47
CA PRO A 203 -15.89 -14.63 -19.84
C PRO A 203 -14.96 -15.25 -20.91
N ASN A 204 -14.07 -14.44 -21.51
CA ASN A 204 -13.14 -14.86 -22.57
C ASN A 204 -11.69 -15.08 -22.07
N ASN A 205 -11.43 -15.06 -20.75
CA ASN A 205 -10.14 -15.42 -20.16
C ASN A 205 -10.17 -16.82 -19.54
#